data_edf0ad9b1f6adb9a2f1c44c1502c7103
#
_entry.id   edf0ad9b1f6adb9a2f1c44c1502c7103
#
_cell.length_a   1.000
_cell.length_b   1.000
_cell.length_c   1.000
_cell.angle_alpha   90.00
_cell.angle_beta   90.00
_cell.angle_gamma   90.00
#
_symmetry.space_group_name_H-M   'P 1'
#
loop_
_entity.id
_entity.type
_entity.pdbx_description
1 polymer ?
#
loop_
_entity_poly.entity_id
_entity_poly.type
_entity_poly.pdbx_seq_one_letter_code
_entity_poly.pdbx_strand_id
1 'polypeptide(L)'
;MSIYLDNGATSFPKAPGVGEAMLDYVNNIGANVNRSTYEASSEAEMVLIECRERLCTLFGTEDITHAVFTPGMTAGLNMLLKGFLRPGDHVIVSSLEHNAMMRPIRQLEAQGVEFSRIPADSRGITDPKDILPLIRPNTRLVAIMHASNVCGTLLPVKEISDICRERGLPVILDAAQTAGHYPVNMKELGLSALCVPGHKGLLGPQGIGALMLDEELAKRVEPLISGGTGSASDSELLPPYMPDRFESGTLNIPGIFGLNAALRFILEKGVDTLRAHEEKLTERFIDGLEGLPLRLAGTKDIGRRVGVVSIDFTGHDNAEVAYELDKRGIMTRCGLHCAPSAHKTLGTFPQGTVRFSIGYANAECDVDAAISAIKEILR
;
A
#
# COMPACT_ATOMS: atom_id res chain seq x y z
N MET A 1 13.39 25.82 6.44
CA MET A 1 13.11 24.38 6.72
C MET A 1 12.51 23.80 5.47
N SER A 2 12.81 22.55 5.15
CA SER A 2 12.18 21.84 4.02
C SER A 2 10.88 21.18 4.49
N ILE A 3 9.85 21.25 3.65
CA ILE A 3 8.52 20.68 3.91
C ILE A 3 8.38 19.44 3.02
N TYR A 4 8.17 18.28 3.64
CA TYR A 4 8.03 17.02 2.93
C TYR A 4 6.56 16.67 2.72
N LEU A 5 6.10 16.70 1.47
CA LEU A 5 4.72 16.39 1.05
C LEU A 5 4.69 15.29 -0.03
N ASP A 6 5.63 14.34 0.03
CA ASP A 6 5.62 13.14 -0.86
C ASP A 6 5.51 11.82 -0.07
N ASN A 7 4.74 11.83 1.04
CA ASN A 7 4.53 10.64 1.88
C ASN A 7 3.88 9.47 1.12
N GLY A 8 3.13 9.73 0.06
CA GLY A 8 2.55 8.71 -0.82
C GLY A 8 3.60 7.93 -1.63
N ALA A 9 4.84 8.44 -1.79
CA ALA A 9 5.96 7.69 -2.37
C ALA A 9 6.68 6.87 -1.29
N THR A 10 7.05 7.51 -0.18
CA THR A 10 7.60 6.90 1.04
C THR A 10 7.41 7.89 2.19
N SER A 11 7.11 7.43 3.39
CA SER A 11 6.97 8.33 4.55
C SER A 11 8.32 8.93 4.97
N PHE A 12 8.30 10.19 5.38
CA PHE A 12 9.44 10.85 6.02
C PHE A 12 8.94 11.95 6.98
N PRO A 13 9.47 12.00 8.23
CA PRO A 13 10.38 11.02 8.84
C PRO A 13 9.74 9.63 9.03
N LYS A 14 10.55 8.64 9.35
CA LYS A 14 10.08 7.34 9.81
C LYS A 14 9.54 7.45 11.24
N ALA A 15 8.79 6.43 11.69
CA ALA A 15 8.37 6.39 13.08
C ALA A 15 9.59 6.43 14.04
N PRO A 16 9.45 7.06 15.23
CA PRO A 16 10.50 7.04 16.25
C PRO A 16 10.94 5.61 16.57
N GLY A 17 12.25 5.41 16.75
CA GLY A 17 12.84 4.12 17.09
C GLY A 17 13.12 3.18 15.89
N VAL A 18 12.70 3.52 14.67
CA VAL A 18 12.95 2.68 13.48
C VAL A 18 14.44 2.56 13.18
N GLY A 19 15.14 3.68 13.12
CA GLY A 19 16.57 3.69 12.84
C GLY A 19 17.39 3.00 13.93
N GLU A 20 17.05 3.27 15.18
CA GLU A 20 17.68 2.71 16.37
C GLU A 20 17.52 1.18 16.41
N ALA A 21 16.32 0.67 16.17
CA ALA A 21 16.08 -0.78 16.14
C ALA A 21 16.87 -1.50 15.04
N MET A 22 16.96 -0.90 13.85
CA MET A 22 17.76 -1.43 12.75
C MET A 22 19.25 -1.43 13.10
N LEU A 23 19.75 -0.34 13.69
CA LEU A 23 21.15 -0.19 14.09
C LEU A 23 21.51 -1.18 15.21
N ASP A 24 20.63 -1.38 16.17
CA ASP A 24 20.79 -2.31 17.27
C ASP A 24 20.95 -3.75 16.76
N TYR A 25 20.04 -4.17 15.87
CA TYR A 25 20.18 -5.48 15.23
C TYR A 25 21.54 -5.66 14.53
N VAL A 26 21.96 -4.67 13.73
CA VAL A 26 23.18 -4.78 12.93
C VAL A 26 24.44 -4.82 13.81
N ASN A 27 24.47 -4.05 14.89
CA ASN A 27 25.66 -3.90 15.72
C ASN A 27 25.75 -4.89 16.88
N ASN A 28 24.63 -5.33 17.44
CA ASN A 28 24.60 -6.04 18.70
C ASN A 28 24.04 -7.46 18.61
N ILE A 29 23.08 -7.72 17.69
CA ILE A 29 22.42 -9.03 17.56
C ILE A 29 23.01 -9.83 16.39
N GLY A 30 22.82 -9.36 15.15
CA GLY A 30 23.43 -9.89 13.92
C GLY A 30 23.11 -11.36 13.60
N ALA A 31 22.20 -12.00 14.34
CA ALA A 31 21.92 -13.42 14.26
C ALA A 31 20.84 -13.74 13.20
N ASN A 32 21.01 -14.85 12.48
CA ASN A 32 19.94 -15.37 11.63
C ASN A 32 18.92 -16.13 12.47
N VAL A 33 17.67 -16.18 12.00
CA VAL A 33 16.56 -16.92 12.63
C VAL A 33 16.40 -18.31 12.03
N ASN A 34 15.64 -19.20 12.70
CA ASN A 34 15.28 -20.55 12.25
C ASN A 34 16.46 -21.53 12.04
N ARG A 35 17.69 -21.20 12.46
CA ARG A 35 18.88 -22.02 12.16
C ARG A 35 19.79 -22.29 13.35
N SER A 36 19.55 -21.66 14.49
CA SER A 36 20.47 -21.71 15.64
C SER A 36 19.72 -21.66 16.95
N THR A 37 20.34 -22.20 18.02
CA THR A 37 19.75 -22.31 19.37
C THR A 37 20.45 -21.38 20.38
N TYR A 38 21.31 -20.45 19.93
CA TYR A 38 21.97 -19.50 20.81
C TYR A 38 21.08 -18.25 21.04
N GLU A 39 21.33 -17.57 22.17
CA GLU A 39 20.50 -16.50 22.72
C GLU A 39 20.16 -15.40 21.68
N ALA A 40 21.13 -14.88 20.94
CA ALA A 40 20.92 -13.85 19.93
C ALA A 40 19.97 -14.29 18.78
N SER A 41 19.97 -15.58 18.41
CA SER A 41 19.02 -16.12 17.44
C SER A 41 17.60 -16.14 17.99
N SER A 42 17.44 -16.55 19.24
CA SER A 42 16.14 -16.55 19.93
C SER A 42 15.61 -15.12 20.13
N GLU A 43 16.47 -14.15 20.45
CA GLU A 43 16.10 -12.76 20.54
C GLU A 43 15.59 -12.22 19.21
N ALA A 44 16.30 -12.48 18.10
CA ALA A 44 15.85 -12.09 16.78
C ALA A 44 14.52 -12.72 16.40
N GLU A 45 14.32 -14.01 16.72
CA GLU A 45 13.07 -14.73 16.45
C GLU A 45 11.89 -14.14 17.22
N MET A 46 12.10 -13.76 18.50
CA MET A 46 11.07 -13.08 19.28
C MET A 46 10.59 -11.79 18.65
N VAL A 47 11.50 -10.97 18.10
CA VAL A 47 11.14 -9.73 17.40
C VAL A 47 10.32 -10.02 16.12
N LEU A 48 10.62 -11.09 15.41
CA LEU A 48 9.83 -11.52 14.25
C LEU A 48 8.40 -11.91 14.66
N ILE A 49 8.27 -12.68 15.73
CA ILE A 49 6.97 -13.08 16.29
C ILE A 49 6.18 -11.84 16.71
N GLU A 50 6.77 -10.95 17.49
CA GLU A 50 6.12 -9.71 17.89
C GLU A 50 5.68 -8.83 16.68
N CYS A 51 6.51 -8.78 15.64
CA CYS A 51 6.17 -8.03 14.43
C CYS A 51 4.93 -8.62 13.74
N ARG A 52 4.84 -9.96 13.65
CA ARG A 52 3.65 -10.64 13.11
C ARG A 52 2.42 -10.42 13.98
N GLU A 53 2.54 -10.49 15.30
CA GLU A 53 1.45 -10.22 16.25
C GLU A 53 0.91 -8.79 16.08
N ARG A 54 1.81 -7.80 15.93
CA ARG A 54 1.43 -6.41 15.68
C ARG A 54 0.75 -6.21 14.32
N LEU A 55 1.22 -6.90 13.26
CA LEU A 55 0.54 -6.92 11.97
C LEU A 55 -0.86 -7.52 12.09
N CYS A 56 -0.99 -8.65 12.77
CA CYS A 56 -2.29 -9.30 13.01
C CYS A 56 -3.23 -8.38 13.81
N THR A 57 -2.74 -7.76 14.86
CA THR A 57 -3.50 -6.78 15.66
C THR A 57 -3.98 -5.60 14.79
N LEU A 58 -3.08 -5.05 13.98
CA LEU A 58 -3.38 -3.87 13.15
C LEU A 58 -4.40 -4.19 12.05
N PHE A 59 -4.37 -5.39 11.48
CA PHE A 59 -5.19 -5.78 10.33
C PHE A 59 -6.34 -6.74 10.66
N GLY A 60 -6.58 -7.02 11.95
CA GLY A 60 -7.74 -7.80 12.41
C GLY A 60 -7.68 -9.27 12.01
N THR A 61 -6.49 -9.89 12.08
CA THR A 61 -6.29 -11.33 11.90
C THR A 61 -5.77 -11.96 13.20
N GLU A 62 -5.87 -13.27 13.34
CA GLU A 62 -5.51 -13.99 14.58
C GLU A 62 -4.28 -14.90 14.38
N ASP A 63 -4.14 -15.48 13.19
CA ASP A 63 -3.05 -16.42 12.92
C ASP A 63 -1.80 -15.72 12.41
N ILE A 64 -0.80 -15.61 13.28
CA ILE A 64 0.47 -14.97 12.99
C ILE A 64 1.27 -15.67 11.90
N THR A 65 1.05 -16.97 11.68
CA THR A 65 1.75 -17.74 10.64
C THR A 65 1.33 -17.28 9.24
N HIS A 66 0.13 -16.75 9.08
CA HIS A 66 -0.40 -16.20 7.84
C HIS A 66 0.00 -14.73 7.57
N ALA A 67 0.83 -14.13 8.43
CA ALA A 67 1.49 -12.86 8.20
C ALA A 67 2.89 -13.10 7.62
N VAL A 68 3.02 -13.04 6.31
CA VAL A 68 4.25 -13.35 5.53
C VAL A 68 5.04 -12.08 5.27
N PHE A 69 6.32 -12.07 5.59
CA PHE A 69 7.21 -10.97 5.24
C PHE A 69 7.58 -10.99 3.76
N THR A 70 7.58 -9.85 3.13
CA THR A 70 7.95 -9.69 1.72
C THR A 70 8.98 -8.56 1.57
N PRO A 71 9.77 -8.54 0.49
CA PRO A 71 10.63 -7.38 0.19
C PRO A 71 9.87 -6.07 -0.07
N GLY A 72 8.54 -6.11 -0.06
CA GLY A 72 7.64 -4.98 -0.25
C GLY A 72 6.39 -5.34 -1.04
N MET A 73 5.51 -4.37 -1.21
CA MET A 73 4.21 -4.51 -1.88
C MET A 73 4.28 -5.24 -3.23
N THR A 74 5.19 -4.81 -4.11
CA THR A 74 5.30 -5.38 -5.47
C THR A 74 5.61 -6.87 -5.45
N ALA A 75 6.44 -7.34 -4.52
CA ALA A 75 6.73 -8.77 -4.36
C ALA A 75 5.49 -9.54 -3.90
N GLY A 76 4.77 -9.04 -2.89
CA GLY A 76 3.53 -9.65 -2.41
C GLY A 76 2.46 -9.77 -3.49
N LEU A 77 2.21 -8.70 -4.26
CA LEU A 77 1.26 -8.74 -5.38
C LEU A 77 1.67 -9.71 -6.48
N ASN A 78 2.97 -9.77 -6.85
CA ASN A 78 3.45 -10.75 -7.82
C ASN A 78 3.27 -12.18 -7.31
N MET A 79 3.56 -12.43 -6.03
CA MET A 79 3.38 -13.74 -5.40
C MET A 79 1.91 -14.20 -5.49
N LEU A 80 0.98 -13.34 -5.13
CA LEU A 80 -0.44 -13.65 -5.20
C LEU A 80 -0.92 -13.85 -6.64
N LEU A 81 -0.69 -12.88 -7.52
CA LEU A 81 -1.24 -12.88 -8.87
C LEU A 81 -0.66 -14.03 -9.70
N LYS A 82 0.66 -14.19 -9.71
CA LYS A 82 1.34 -15.22 -10.51
C LYS A 82 1.26 -16.61 -9.89
N GLY A 83 1.18 -16.69 -8.56
CA GLY A 83 0.98 -17.94 -7.86
C GLY A 83 -0.43 -18.49 -7.98
N PHE A 84 -1.43 -17.63 -8.20
CA PHE A 84 -2.83 -18.04 -8.21
C PHE A 84 -3.43 -18.18 -9.62
N LEU A 85 -3.21 -17.20 -10.50
CA LEU A 85 -3.85 -17.14 -11.82
C LEU A 85 -3.17 -18.07 -12.84
N ARG A 86 -3.98 -18.71 -13.67
CA ARG A 86 -3.55 -19.63 -14.74
C ARG A 86 -4.12 -19.18 -16.09
N PRO A 87 -3.54 -19.60 -17.22
CA PRO A 87 -4.10 -19.36 -18.56
C PRO A 87 -5.57 -19.76 -18.64
N GLY A 88 -6.42 -18.88 -19.17
CA GLY A 88 -7.88 -19.03 -19.21
C GLY A 88 -8.63 -18.45 -18.01
N ASP A 89 -7.96 -18.08 -16.93
CA ASP A 89 -8.57 -17.39 -15.80
C ASP A 89 -8.85 -15.92 -16.11
N HIS A 90 -9.84 -15.35 -15.43
CA HIS A 90 -10.18 -13.94 -15.50
C HIS A 90 -10.03 -13.30 -14.13
N VAL A 91 -9.42 -12.09 -14.08
CA VAL A 91 -9.27 -11.26 -12.89
C VAL A 91 -9.96 -9.91 -13.07
N ILE A 92 -10.63 -9.43 -12.03
CA ILE A 92 -11.24 -8.09 -12.02
C ILE A 92 -10.35 -7.16 -11.18
N VAL A 93 -10.05 -5.98 -11.73
CA VAL A 93 -9.28 -4.91 -11.08
C VAL A 93 -10.05 -3.60 -11.13
N SER A 94 -9.59 -2.55 -10.44
CA SER A 94 -10.17 -1.22 -10.62
C SER A 94 -9.56 -0.47 -11.81
N SER A 95 -10.21 0.60 -12.27
CA SER A 95 -9.64 1.50 -13.29
C SER A 95 -8.54 2.42 -12.73
N LEU A 96 -8.33 2.42 -11.41
CA LEU A 96 -7.41 3.31 -10.70
C LEU A 96 -6.08 2.66 -10.32
N GLU A 97 -5.85 1.39 -10.68
CA GLU A 97 -4.74 0.57 -10.19
C GLU A 97 -3.35 1.13 -10.48
N HIS A 98 -2.47 0.93 -9.50
CA HIS A 98 -1.05 1.20 -9.60
C HIS A 98 -0.33 0.16 -10.48
N ASN A 99 0.81 0.53 -11.04
CA ASN A 99 1.64 -0.37 -11.88
C ASN A 99 2.13 -1.62 -11.13
N ALA A 100 2.21 -1.61 -9.80
CA ALA A 100 2.54 -2.82 -9.01
C ALA A 100 1.50 -3.92 -9.18
N MET A 101 0.22 -3.56 -9.39
CA MET A 101 -0.88 -4.45 -9.73
C MET A 101 -0.93 -4.73 -11.23
N MET A 102 -0.89 -3.68 -12.06
CA MET A 102 -1.17 -3.82 -13.49
C MET A 102 -0.05 -4.48 -14.29
N ARG A 103 1.22 -4.29 -13.93
CA ARG A 103 2.34 -4.89 -14.69
C ARG A 103 2.37 -6.41 -14.59
N PRO A 104 2.25 -7.05 -13.41
CA PRO A 104 2.11 -8.51 -13.35
C PRO A 104 0.87 -9.02 -14.08
N ILE A 105 -0.27 -8.32 -14.00
CA ILE A 105 -1.48 -8.71 -14.75
C ILE A 105 -1.24 -8.65 -16.27
N ARG A 106 -0.54 -7.62 -16.77
CA ARG A 106 -0.17 -7.53 -18.19
C ARG A 106 0.80 -8.64 -18.63
N GLN A 107 1.68 -9.08 -17.73
CA GLN A 107 2.52 -10.26 -18.03
C GLN A 107 1.70 -11.54 -18.08
N LEU A 108 0.72 -11.71 -17.22
CA LEU A 108 -0.19 -12.85 -17.21
C LEU A 108 -1.16 -12.83 -18.41
N GLU A 109 -1.58 -11.65 -18.87
CA GLU A 109 -2.39 -11.48 -20.09
C GLU A 109 -1.66 -12.05 -21.31
N ALA A 110 -0.35 -11.83 -21.42
CA ALA A 110 0.46 -12.43 -22.48
C ALA A 110 0.55 -13.98 -22.39
N GLN A 111 0.14 -14.56 -21.25
CA GLN A 111 0.08 -16.00 -21.00
C GLN A 111 -1.35 -16.55 -21.08
N GLY A 112 -2.33 -15.73 -21.44
CA GLY A 112 -3.72 -16.15 -21.62
C GLY A 112 -4.64 -15.90 -20.42
N VAL A 113 -4.23 -15.11 -19.44
CA VAL A 113 -5.12 -14.62 -18.38
C VAL A 113 -5.89 -13.39 -18.90
N GLU A 114 -7.19 -13.34 -18.66
CA GLU A 114 -8.02 -12.20 -19.01
C GLU A 114 -8.20 -11.25 -17.84
N PHE A 115 -8.46 -9.96 -18.09
CA PHE A 115 -8.85 -9.04 -17.03
C PHE A 115 -9.91 -8.03 -17.47
N SER A 116 -10.69 -7.56 -16.49
CA SER A 116 -11.66 -6.45 -16.65
C SER A 116 -11.42 -5.38 -15.59
N ARG A 117 -11.89 -4.15 -15.86
CA ARG A 117 -11.77 -3.03 -14.92
C ARG A 117 -13.13 -2.57 -14.43
N ILE A 118 -13.31 -2.48 -13.11
CA ILE A 118 -14.42 -1.77 -12.50
C ILE A 118 -14.20 -0.28 -12.83
N PRO A 119 -15.16 0.39 -13.47
CA PRO A 119 -15.02 1.81 -13.81
C PRO A 119 -15.07 2.70 -12.57
N ALA A 120 -14.48 3.88 -12.68
CA ALA A 120 -14.68 4.98 -11.75
C ALA A 120 -15.02 6.25 -12.55
N ASP A 121 -15.72 7.20 -11.93
CA ASP A 121 -16.00 8.50 -12.51
C ASP A 121 -14.74 9.41 -12.55
N SER A 122 -14.85 10.62 -13.08
CA SER A 122 -13.76 11.58 -13.17
C SER A 122 -13.24 12.09 -11.81
N ARG A 123 -13.92 11.74 -10.72
CA ARG A 123 -13.49 11.98 -9.33
C ARG A 123 -12.87 10.74 -8.69
N GLY A 124 -12.76 9.64 -9.44
CA GLY A 124 -12.26 8.36 -8.94
C GLY A 124 -13.27 7.61 -8.07
N ILE A 125 -14.56 7.97 -8.11
CA ILE A 125 -15.62 7.29 -7.36
C ILE A 125 -16.11 6.09 -8.16
N THR A 126 -16.12 4.93 -7.51
CA THR A 126 -16.57 3.64 -8.06
C THR A 126 -17.91 3.26 -7.46
N ASP A 127 -18.89 2.85 -8.28
CA ASP A 127 -20.09 2.16 -7.80
C ASP A 127 -19.74 0.67 -7.60
N PRO A 128 -19.93 0.10 -6.40
CA PRO A 128 -19.61 -1.31 -6.16
C PRO A 128 -20.42 -2.26 -7.05
N LYS A 129 -21.58 -1.86 -7.54
CA LYS A 129 -22.42 -2.67 -8.43
C LYS A 129 -21.86 -2.81 -9.84
N ASP A 130 -20.95 -1.93 -10.25
CA ASP A 130 -20.31 -2.00 -11.57
C ASP A 130 -19.39 -3.24 -11.73
N ILE A 131 -19.10 -3.96 -10.66
CA ILE A 131 -18.42 -5.26 -10.72
C ILE A 131 -19.35 -6.35 -11.31
N LEU A 132 -20.66 -6.27 -11.10
CA LEU A 132 -21.62 -7.35 -11.44
C LEU A 132 -21.55 -7.77 -12.92
N PRO A 133 -21.61 -6.85 -13.91
CA PRO A 133 -21.55 -7.22 -15.32
C PRO A 133 -20.15 -7.74 -15.75
N LEU A 134 -19.12 -7.58 -14.92
CA LEU A 134 -17.76 -8.01 -15.21
C LEU A 134 -17.49 -9.45 -14.77
N ILE A 135 -18.32 -10.00 -13.88
CA ILE A 135 -18.15 -11.36 -13.36
C ILE A 135 -18.51 -12.37 -14.45
N ARG A 136 -17.58 -13.28 -14.76
CA ARG A 136 -17.69 -14.33 -15.78
C ARG A 136 -17.53 -15.72 -15.15
N PRO A 137 -17.90 -16.81 -15.85
CA PRO A 137 -17.69 -18.18 -15.34
C PRO A 137 -16.23 -18.51 -15.04
N ASN A 138 -15.30 -17.89 -15.75
CA ASN A 138 -13.85 -18.02 -15.55
C ASN A 138 -13.24 -16.94 -14.64
N THR A 139 -14.03 -16.08 -14.00
CA THR A 139 -13.53 -15.15 -13.00
C THR A 139 -13.04 -15.93 -11.78
N ARG A 140 -11.77 -15.72 -11.38
CA ARG A 140 -11.13 -16.42 -10.27
C ARG A 140 -10.73 -15.52 -9.12
N LEU A 141 -10.58 -14.22 -9.39
CA LEU A 141 -9.97 -13.28 -8.46
C LEU A 141 -10.50 -11.86 -8.70
N VAL A 142 -10.65 -11.12 -7.60
CA VAL A 142 -10.78 -9.66 -7.63
C VAL A 142 -9.55 -9.09 -6.91
N ALA A 143 -8.81 -8.20 -7.56
CA ALA A 143 -7.60 -7.59 -7.00
C ALA A 143 -7.68 -6.08 -7.18
N ILE A 144 -7.86 -5.36 -6.07
CA ILE A 144 -8.12 -3.91 -6.08
C ILE A 144 -7.28 -3.17 -5.04
N MET A 145 -7.02 -1.88 -5.30
CA MET A 145 -6.46 -0.98 -4.31
C MET A 145 -7.53 -0.48 -3.34
N HIS A 146 -7.12 -0.13 -2.12
CA HIS A 146 -8.02 0.50 -1.14
C HIS A 146 -8.23 1.99 -1.41
N ALA A 147 -7.13 2.70 -1.71
CA ALA A 147 -7.17 4.11 -2.08
C ALA A 147 -6.23 4.40 -3.25
N SER A 148 -6.64 5.31 -4.12
CA SER A 148 -5.81 5.71 -5.27
C SER A 148 -4.60 6.53 -4.82
N ASN A 149 -3.42 6.12 -5.26
CA ASN A 149 -2.17 6.85 -5.07
C ASN A 149 -2.07 8.13 -5.94
N VAL A 150 -3.04 8.34 -6.81
CA VAL A 150 -3.17 9.57 -7.63
C VAL A 150 -4.14 10.53 -6.97
N CYS A 151 -5.39 10.17 -6.81
CA CYS A 151 -6.43 11.09 -6.37
C CYS A 151 -6.81 10.97 -4.89
N GLY A 152 -6.27 9.99 -4.17
CA GLY A 152 -6.59 9.74 -2.77
C GLY A 152 -7.97 9.11 -2.53
N THR A 153 -8.83 9.03 -3.54
CA THR A 153 -10.19 8.51 -3.39
C THR A 153 -10.18 7.05 -2.95
N LEU A 154 -10.99 6.73 -1.93
CA LEU A 154 -11.20 5.40 -1.39
C LEU A 154 -12.16 4.61 -2.29
N LEU A 155 -11.86 3.34 -2.53
CA LEU A 155 -12.76 2.41 -3.19
C LEU A 155 -13.73 1.80 -2.15
N PRO A 156 -14.97 1.45 -2.56
CA PRO A 156 -15.96 0.80 -1.70
C PRO A 156 -15.64 -0.71 -1.53
N VAL A 157 -14.52 -1.00 -0.86
CA VAL A 157 -13.95 -2.35 -0.76
C VAL A 157 -14.89 -3.30 -0.06
N LYS A 158 -15.55 -2.88 1.02
CA LYS A 158 -16.47 -3.73 1.79
C LYS A 158 -17.63 -4.20 0.92
N GLU A 159 -18.27 -3.30 0.20
CA GLU A 159 -19.42 -3.59 -0.66
C GLU A 159 -19.00 -4.48 -1.85
N ILE A 160 -17.85 -4.22 -2.46
CA ILE A 160 -17.29 -5.07 -3.52
C ILE A 160 -17.00 -6.47 -2.98
N SER A 161 -16.40 -6.57 -1.80
CA SER A 161 -16.06 -7.83 -1.17
C SER A 161 -17.30 -8.65 -0.78
N ASP A 162 -18.36 -7.99 -0.32
CA ASP A 162 -19.65 -8.67 -0.02
C ASP A 162 -20.25 -9.29 -1.29
N ILE A 163 -20.24 -8.56 -2.40
CA ILE A 163 -20.67 -9.07 -3.72
C ILE A 163 -19.82 -10.27 -4.16
N CYS A 164 -18.52 -10.22 -3.94
CA CYS A 164 -17.59 -11.29 -4.29
C CYS A 164 -17.78 -12.53 -3.42
N ARG A 165 -17.99 -12.36 -2.11
CA ARG A 165 -18.22 -13.44 -1.15
C ARG A 165 -19.47 -14.26 -1.50
N GLU A 166 -20.57 -13.62 -1.90
CA GLU A 166 -21.78 -14.30 -2.35
C GLU A 166 -21.54 -15.22 -3.57
N ARG A 167 -20.43 -15.02 -4.28
CA ARG A 167 -20.06 -15.75 -5.51
C ARG A 167 -18.80 -16.62 -5.33
N GLY A 168 -18.30 -16.72 -4.10
CA GLY A 168 -17.09 -17.51 -3.79
C GLY A 168 -15.82 -16.97 -4.45
N LEU A 169 -15.76 -15.67 -4.76
CA LEU A 169 -14.60 -15.02 -5.38
C LEU A 169 -13.70 -14.42 -4.30
N PRO A 170 -12.42 -14.82 -4.22
CA PRO A 170 -11.46 -14.20 -3.33
C PRO A 170 -11.17 -12.75 -3.72
N VAL A 171 -10.91 -11.91 -2.70
CA VAL A 171 -10.56 -10.50 -2.88
C VAL A 171 -9.17 -10.24 -2.28
N ILE A 172 -8.28 -9.71 -3.10
CA ILE A 172 -6.94 -9.22 -2.71
C ILE A 172 -6.97 -7.70 -2.64
N LEU A 173 -6.48 -7.14 -1.54
CA LEU A 173 -6.40 -5.70 -1.34
C LEU A 173 -4.95 -5.19 -1.38
N ASP A 174 -4.69 -4.22 -2.25
CA ASP A 174 -3.53 -3.34 -2.19
C ASP A 174 -3.82 -2.19 -1.22
N ALA A 175 -3.27 -2.23 0.00
CA ALA A 175 -3.45 -1.19 1.00
C ALA A 175 -2.24 -0.23 1.09
N ALA A 176 -1.51 -0.03 -0.01
CA ALA A 176 -0.31 0.81 -0.01
C ALA A 176 -0.54 2.27 0.41
N GLN A 177 -1.74 2.78 0.26
CA GLN A 177 -2.08 4.17 0.58
C GLN A 177 -3.02 4.29 1.80
N THR A 178 -3.20 3.21 2.55
CA THR A 178 -4.14 3.19 3.70
C THR A 178 -3.57 2.51 4.92
N ALA A 179 -2.74 1.47 4.76
CA ALA A 179 -2.17 0.72 5.87
C ALA A 179 -1.44 1.62 6.86
N GLY A 180 -1.84 1.58 8.12
CA GLY A 180 -1.22 2.28 9.25
C GLY A 180 -1.82 3.64 9.60
N HIS A 181 -2.53 4.31 8.68
CA HIS A 181 -3.15 5.61 8.92
C HIS A 181 -4.62 5.69 8.48
N TYR A 182 -5.17 4.62 7.98
CA TYR A 182 -6.60 4.43 7.70
C TYR A 182 -7.01 3.03 8.17
N PRO A 183 -8.19 2.85 8.77
CA PRO A 183 -8.63 1.54 9.25
C PRO A 183 -8.70 0.51 8.12
N VAL A 184 -7.98 -0.59 8.30
CA VAL A 184 -8.01 -1.74 7.39
C VAL A 184 -8.12 -2.98 8.26
N ASN A 185 -9.28 -3.61 8.28
CA ASN A 185 -9.51 -4.88 8.98
C ASN A 185 -9.87 -5.95 7.97
N MET A 186 -9.00 -6.94 7.83
CA MET A 186 -9.11 -7.99 6.82
C MET A 186 -10.41 -8.80 6.97
N LYS A 187 -10.78 -9.12 8.21
CA LYS A 187 -11.99 -9.90 8.54
C LYS A 187 -13.26 -9.10 8.27
N GLU A 188 -13.31 -7.84 8.73
CA GLU A 188 -14.47 -6.96 8.53
C GLU A 188 -14.70 -6.63 7.06
N LEU A 189 -13.61 -6.38 6.30
CA LEU A 189 -13.67 -6.13 4.88
C LEU A 189 -13.93 -7.39 4.04
N GLY A 190 -13.81 -8.60 4.63
CA GLY A 190 -14.04 -9.87 3.93
C GLY A 190 -12.96 -10.19 2.89
N LEU A 191 -11.71 -9.89 3.19
CA LEU A 191 -10.58 -10.07 2.28
C LEU A 191 -9.98 -11.47 2.40
N SER A 192 -9.54 -12.03 1.28
CA SER A 192 -8.72 -13.25 1.25
C SER A 192 -7.22 -12.97 1.35
N ALA A 193 -6.77 -11.79 0.90
CA ALA A 193 -5.41 -11.33 1.15
C ALA A 193 -5.32 -9.80 1.22
N LEU A 194 -4.31 -9.35 1.95
CA LEU A 194 -3.95 -7.95 2.13
C LEU A 194 -2.44 -7.78 1.90
N CYS A 195 -2.05 -6.90 0.99
CA CYS A 195 -0.65 -6.53 0.77
C CYS A 195 -0.36 -5.14 1.32
N VAL A 196 0.75 -4.99 2.05
CA VAL A 196 1.17 -3.72 2.65
C VAL A 196 2.67 -3.48 2.49
N PRO A 197 3.11 -2.27 2.11
CA PRO A 197 4.51 -1.89 2.12
C PRO A 197 4.90 -1.33 3.49
N GLY A 198 6.07 -1.67 4.01
CA GLY A 198 6.54 -1.16 5.31
C GLY A 198 6.86 0.35 5.29
N HIS A 199 7.25 0.89 4.14
CA HIS A 199 7.88 2.21 4.03
C HIS A 199 6.94 3.39 3.77
N LYS A 200 5.61 3.17 3.66
CA LYS A 200 4.60 4.22 3.48
C LYS A 200 3.86 4.47 4.80
N GLY A 201 2.55 4.35 4.82
CA GLY A 201 1.75 4.61 6.02
C GLY A 201 2.07 3.72 7.22
N LEU A 202 2.75 2.58 7.04
CA LEU A 202 3.32 1.82 8.16
C LEU A 202 4.57 2.46 8.78
N LEU A 203 5.11 3.56 8.22
CA LEU A 203 6.19 4.39 8.77
C LEU A 203 7.52 3.65 9.01
N GLY A 204 7.66 2.45 8.50
CA GLY A 204 8.83 1.59 8.62
C GLY A 204 9.85 1.78 7.49
N PRO A 205 10.91 0.95 7.43
CA PRO A 205 11.95 1.07 6.43
C PRO A 205 11.51 0.57 5.04
N GLN A 206 12.27 0.94 4.02
CA GLN A 206 12.17 0.34 2.68
C GLN A 206 12.71 -1.10 2.70
N GLY A 207 12.37 -1.88 1.67
CA GLY A 207 12.86 -3.26 1.51
C GLY A 207 12.18 -4.28 2.43
N ILE A 208 11.09 -3.91 3.07
CA ILE A 208 10.22 -4.77 3.87
C ILE A 208 8.75 -4.42 3.62
N GLY A 209 7.89 -5.41 3.69
CA GLY A 209 6.44 -5.32 3.65
C GLY A 209 5.83 -6.61 4.20
N ALA A 210 4.52 -6.69 4.17
CA ALA A 210 3.82 -7.90 4.59
C ALA A 210 2.70 -8.28 3.61
N LEU A 211 2.44 -9.57 3.57
CA LEU A 211 1.33 -10.20 2.91
C LEU A 211 0.56 -10.98 3.98
N MET A 212 -0.69 -10.59 4.21
CA MET A 212 -1.61 -11.32 5.06
C MET A 212 -2.52 -12.18 4.15
N LEU A 213 -2.68 -13.46 4.48
CA LEU A 213 -3.51 -14.38 3.70
C LEU A 213 -4.53 -15.08 4.59
N ASP A 214 -5.71 -15.40 4.03
CA ASP A 214 -6.56 -16.42 4.64
C ASP A 214 -6.04 -17.83 4.31
N GLU A 215 -6.46 -18.82 5.11
CA GLU A 215 -6.04 -20.20 4.97
C GLU A 215 -6.40 -20.79 3.60
N GLU A 216 -7.59 -20.45 3.07
CA GLU A 216 -8.09 -20.99 1.81
C GLU A 216 -7.29 -20.49 0.61
N LEU A 217 -6.96 -19.21 0.58
CA LEU A 217 -6.14 -18.65 -0.48
C LEU A 217 -4.69 -19.14 -0.37
N ALA A 218 -4.14 -19.24 0.85
CA ALA A 218 -2.78 -19.73 1.11
C ALA A 218 -2.55 -21.14 0.55
N LYS A 219 -3.54 -22.03 0.64
CA LYS A 219 -3.49 -23.39 0.06
C LYS A 219 -3.47 -23.39 -1.48
N ARG A 220 -4.08 -22.38 -2.12
CA ARG A 220 -4.29 -22.31 -3.58
C ARG A 220 -3.20 -21.53 -4.32
N VAL A 221 -2.47 -20.67 -3.62
CA VAL A 221 -1.38 -19.88 -4.21
C VAL A 221 -0.10 -20.73 -4.25
N GLU A 222 0.47 -20.90 -5.44
CA GLU A 222 1.77 -21.53 -5.59
C GLU A 222 2.89 -20.54 -5.25
N PRO A 223 3.87 -20.92 -4.43
CA PRO A 223 5.01 -20.06 -4.12
C PRO A 223 5.78 -19.66 -5.37
N LEU A 224 6.09 -18.38 -5.48
CA LEU A 224 6.82 -17.85 -6.63
C LEU A 224 8.34 -18.11 -6.51
N ILE A 225 8.83 -18.23 -5.28
CA ILE A 225 10.25 -18.43 -4.97
C ILE A 225 10.35 -19.68 -4.12
N SER A 226 11.23 -20.60 -4.52
CA SER A 226 11.56 -21.81 -3.76
C SER A 226 13.01 -21.72 -3.29
N GLY A 227 13.27 -22.17 -2.05
CA GLY A 227 14.60 -22.15 -1.45
C GLY A 227 14.60 -22.66 -0.02
N GLY A 228 15.73 -22.61 0.64
CA GLY A 228 15.83 -23.01 2.04
C GLY A 228 15.09 -22.06 2.97
N THR A 229 14.34 -22.61 3.91
CA THR A 229 13.54 -21.85 4.89
C THR A 229 14.15 -21.92 6.31
N GLY A 230 15.13 -22.80 6.50
CA GLY A 230 15.72 -23.08 7.82
C GLY A 230 14.99 -24.19 8.58
N SER A 231 13.81 -24.58 8.15
CA SER A 231 13.02 -25.71 8.65
C SER A 231 13.01 -26.85 7.63
N ALA A 232 12.53 -28.05 8.03
CA ALA A 232 12.39 -29.24 7.17
C ALA A 232 13.64 -29.55 6.34
N SER A 233 14.83 -29.44 6.95
CA SER A 233 16.13 -29.59 6.26
C SER A 233 16.42 -31.00 5.77
N ASP A 234 15.58 -31.98 6.10
CA ASP A 234 15.60 -33.36 5.67
C ASP A 234 14.87 -33.62 4.34
N SER A 235 14.21 -32.58 3.79
CA SER A 235 13.46 -32.65 2.53
C SER A 235 13.97 -31.65 1.50
N GLU A 236 13.99 -32.04 0.23
CA GLU A 236 14.22 -31.14 -0.92
C GLU A 236 12.93 -30.45 -1.41
N LEU A 237 11.78 -30.83 -0.83
CA LEU A 237 10.50 -30.18 -1.12
C LEU A 237 10.31 -28.95 -0.25
N LEU A 238 9.68 -27.93 -0.82
CA LEU A 238 9.30 -26.74 -0.06
C LEU A 238 8.30 -27.12 1.04
N PRO A 239 8.49 -26.64 2.30
CA PRO A 239 7.55 -26.92 3.37
C PRO A 239 6.12 -26.49 3.00
N PRO A 240 5.10 -27.31 3.31
CA PRO A 240 3.71 -27.00 2.97
C PRO A 240 3.04 -26.04 3.97
N TYR A 241 3.69 -25.80 5.13
CA TYR A 241 3.12 -25.00 6.21
C TYR A 241 3.56 -23.54 6.14
N MET A 242 2.74 -22.67 6.71
CA MET A 242 2.97 -21.24 6.84
C MET A 242 3.87 -20.93 8.04
N PRO A 243 4.68 -19.89 8.00
CA PRO A 243 4.90 -18.96 6.88
C PRO A 243 5.95 -19.45 5.87
N ASP A 244 6.65 -20.55 6.15
CA ASP A 244 7.82 -21.07 5.44
C ASP A 244 7.54 -21.31 3.96
N ARG A 245 6.30 -21.69 3.63
CA ARG A 245 5.85 -21.86 2.25
C ARG A 245 6.12 -20.63 1.37
N PHE A 246 6.10 -19.43 1.94
CA PHE A 246 6.25 -18.17 1.21
C PHE A 246 7.50 -17.37 1.61
N GLU A 247 8.26 -17.83 2.59
CA GLU A 247 9.45 -17.13 3.12
C GLU A 247 10.76 -17.87 2.83
N SER A 248 10.96 -18.25 1.57
CA SER A 248 12.23 -18.87 1.16
C SER A 248 13.40 -17.89 1.18
N GLY A 249 14.54 -18.33 1.69
CA GLY A 249 15.76 -17.55 1.80
C GLY A 249 15.96 -16.87 3.15
N THR A 250 16.95 -16.00 3.25
CA THR A 250 17.21 -15.20 4.45
C THR A 250 16.34 -13.96 4.44
N LEU A 251 15.54 -13.77 5.48
CA LEU A 251 14.67 -12.61 5.64
C LEU A 251 15.48 -11.32 5.85
N ASN A 252 14.87 -10.17 5.52
CA ASN A 252 15.41 -8.86 5.84
C ASN A 252 15.20 -8.55 7.33
N ILE A 253 15.95 -9.21 8.20
CA ILE A 253 15.77 -9.11 9.66
C ILE A 253 15.94 -7.66 10.14
N PRO A 254 16.98 -6.88 9.75
CA PRO A 254 17.07 -5.48 10.16
C PRO A 254 15.85 -4.67 9.72
N GLY A 255 15.28 -4.95 8.53
CA GLY A 255 14.03 -4.33 8.09
C GLY A 255 12.83 -4.71 8.94
N ILE A 256 12.75 -5.95 9.43
CA ILE A 256 11.69 -6.42 10.34
C ILE A 256 11.81 -5.73 11.70
N PHE A 257 13.02 -5.57 12.26
CA PHE A 257 13.26 -4.80 13.49
C PHE A 257 12.74 -3.37 13.37
N GLY A 258 13.07 -2.70 12.27
CA GLY A 258 12.56 -1.35 11.99
C GLY A 258 11.04 -1.33 11.81
N LEU A 259 10.45 -2.31 11.10
CA LEU A 259 8.99 -2.40 10.92
C LEU A 259 8.30 -2.66 12.27
N ASN A 260 8.87 -3.52 13.14
CA ASN A 260 8.35 -3.81 14.46
C ASN A 260 8.26 -2.55 15.34
N ALA A 261 9.32 -1.72 15.30
CA ALA A 261 9.31 -0.44 16.01
C ALA A 261 8.25 0.52 15.47
N ALA A 262 8.07 0.58 14.14
CA ALA A 262 7.06 1.40 13.50
C ALA A 262 5.63 0.95 13.84
N LEU A 263 5.36 -0.35 13.81
CA LEU A 263 4.05 -0.91 14.18
C LEU A 263 3.70 -0.63 15.63
N ARG A 264 4.68 -0.73 16.55
CA ARG A 264 4.49 -0.35 17.96
C ARG A 264 4.04 1.11 18.06
N PHE A 265 4.73 2.02 17.39
CA PHE A 265 4.36 3.43 17.38
C PHE A 265 2.93 3.66 16.86
N ILE A 266 2.54 3.00 15.77
CA ILE A 266 1.20 3.13 15.18
C ILE A 266 0.13 2.62 16.15
N LEU A 267 0.35 1.46 16.77
CA LEU A 267 -0.60 0.88 17.72
C LEU A 267 -0.74 1.74 18.99
N GLU A 268 0.35 2.33 19.48
CA GLU A 268 0.33 3.25 20.62
C GLU A 268 -0.38 4.57 20.29
N LYS A 269 -0.18 5.12 19.09
CA LYS A 269 -0.86 6.36 18.66
C LYS A 269 -2.33 6.13 18.30
N GLY A 270 -2.65 4.96 17.80
CA GLY A 270 -3.95 4.62 17.24
C GLY A 270 -4.15 5.11 15.81
N VAL A 271 -4.64 4.21 14.94
CA VAL A 271 -4.90 4.49 13.50
C VAL A 271 -5.88 5.65 13.33
N ASP A 272 -6.94 5.70 14.15
CA ASP A 272 -7.95 6.77 14.09
C ASP A 272 -7.38 8.14 14.41
N THR A 273 -6.42 8.22 15.35
CA THR A 273 -5.72 9.47 15.69
C THR A 273 -4.88 9.95 14.50
N LEU A 274 -4.13 9.05 13.88
CA LEU A 274 -3.31 9.36 12.70
C LEU A 274 -4.20 9.78 11.51
N ARG A 275 -5.29 9.08 11.30
CA ARG A 275 -6.29 9.39 10.27
C ARG A 275 -6.88 10.79 10.49
N ALA A 276 -7.40 11.08 11.69
CA ALA A 276 -8.03 12.36 11.98
C ALA A 276 -7.06 13.55 11.80
N HIS A 277 -5.78 13.35 12.14
CA HIS A 277 -4.74 14.34 11.90
C HIS A 277 -4.54 14.60 10.40
N GLU A 278 -4.39 13.56 9.58
CA GLU A 278 -4.20 13.69 8.14
C GLU A 278 -5.45 14.27 7.45
N GLU A 279 -6.65 13.86 7.86
CA GLU A 279 -7.93 14.37 7.34
C GLU A 279 -8.02 15.88 7.59
N LYS A 280 -7.75 16.35 8.81
CA LYS A 280 -7.75 17.77 9.16
C LYS A 280 -6.81 18.59 8.29
N LEU A 281 -5.58 18.12 8.09
CA LEU A 281 -4.60 18.82 7.27
C LEU A 281 -4.97 18.78 5.77
N THR A 282 -5.56 17.67 5.31
CA THR A 282 -6.01 17.52 3.93
C THR A 282 -7.18 18.46 3.61
N GLU A 283 -8.15 18.56 4.51
CA GLU A 283 -9.27 19.51 4.41
C GLU A 283 -8.74 20.94 4.33
N ARG A 284 -7.88 21.34 5.29
CA ARG A 284 -7.24 22.64 5.29
C ARG A 284 -6.52 22.97 3.99
N PHE A 285 -5.82 21.98 3.41
CA PHE A 285 -5.10 22.14 2.15
C PHE A 285 -6.07 22.36 0.99
N ILE A 286 -7.11 21.55 0.87
CA ILE A 286 -8.12 21.63 -0.20
C ILE A 286 -8.88 22.98 -0.12
N ASP A 287 -9.33 23.36 1.06
CA ASP A 287 -10.06 24.63 1.28
C ASP A 287 -9.19 25.85 0.97
N GLY A 288 -7.90 25.80 1.34
CA GLY A 288 -6.95 26.87 1.06
C GLY A 288 -6.65 27.10 -0.41
N LEU A 289 -7.02 26.15 -1.27
CA LEU A 289 -6.85 26.21 -2.72
C LEU A 289 -8.14 26.64 -3.46
N GLU A 290 -9.24 26.86 -2.76
CA GLU A 290 -10.49 27.29 -3.42
C GLU A 290 -10.33 28.62 -4.14
N GLY A 291 -10.96 28.70 -5.32
CA GLY A 291 -10.92 29.90 -6.18
C GLY A 291 -9.65 30.08 -7.01
N LEU A 292 -8.64 29.20 -6.86
CA LEU A 292 -7.44 29.23 -7.69
C LEU A 292 -7.69 28.54 -9.05
N PRO A 293 -6.98 28.96 -10.13
CA PRO A 293 -7.10 28.37 -11.47
C PRO A 293 -6.41 27.01 -11.54
N LEU A 294 -6.97 26.01 -10.87
CA LEU A 294 -6.45 24.65 -10.79
C LEU A 294 -7.58 23.63 -10.77
N ARG A 295 -7.28 22.38 -11.13
CA ARG A 295 -8.19 21.26 -11.08
C ARG A 295 -7.68 20.22 -10.08
N LEU A 296 -8.46 19.97 -9.02
CA LEU A 296 -8.23 18.87 -8.12
C LEU A 296 -8.61 17.55 -8.80
N ALA A 297 -7.69 16.60 -8.87
CA ALA A 297 -7.98 15.25 -9.31
C ALA A 297 -8.51 14.43 -8.11
N GLY A 298 -9.75 13.97 -8.22
CA GLY A 298 -10.38 13.18 -7.16
C GLY A 298 -11.54 13.91 -6.47
N THR A 299 -12.08 13.27 -5.43
CA THR A 299 -13.18 13.84 -4.62
C THR A 299 -12.66 14.87 -3.63
N LYS A 300 -13.46 15.90 -3.34
CA LYS A 300 -13.23 16.83 -2.21
C LYS A 300 -13.76 16.30 -0.88
N ASP A 301 -14.60 15.27 -0.89
CA ASP A 301 -15.19 14.67 0.30
C ASP A 301 -14.12 13.98 1.15
N ILE A 302 -13.81 14.56 2.31
CA ILE A 302 -12.76 14.11 3.23
C ILE A 302 -13.05 12.70 3.76
N GLY A 303 -14.32 12.37 4.00
CA GLY A 303 -14.72 11.04 4.47
C GLY A 303 -14.51 9.93 3.43
N ARG A 304 -14.23 10.27 2.16
CA ARG A 304 -14.03 9.35 1.05
C ARG A 304 -12.64 9.41 0.43
N ARG A 305 -11.66 9.90 1.17
CA ARG A 305 -10.27 10.02 0.69
C ARG A 305 -9.24 9.87 1.78
N VAL A 306 -8.01 9.66 1.38
CA VAL A 306 -6.79 9.75 2.21
C VAL A 306 -6.01 11.04 1.90
N GLY A 307 -4.95 11.30 2.65
CA GLY A 307 -4.10 12.50 2.58
C GLY A 307 -3.29 12.70 1.29
N VAL A 308 -3.75 12.11 0.17
CA VAL A 308 -3.15 12.24 -1.16
C VAL A 308 -3.97 13.23 -1.99
N VAL A 309 -3.38 14.37 -2.37
CA VAL A 309 -4.04 15.42 -3.15
C VAL A 309 -3.24 15.68 -4.42
N SER A 310 -3.82 15.42 -5.58
CA SER A 310 -3.23 15.70 -6.88
C SER A 310 -3.89 16.88 -7.56
N ILE A 311 -3.07 17.75 -8.10
CA ILE A 311 -3.50 19.01 -8.71
C ILE A 311 -2.96 19.10 -10.13
N ASP A 312 -3.84 19.45 -11.06
CA ASP A 312 -3.53 19.87 -12.42
C ASP A 312 -3.66 21.39 -12.49
N PHE A 313 -2.56 22.09 -12.70
CA PHE A 313 -2.50 23.55 -12.70
C PHE A 313 -2.88 24.09 -14.06
N THR A 314 -4.12 24.57 -14.19
CA THR A 314 -4.68 25.06 -15.46
C THR A 314 -3.87 26.23 -16.02
N GLY A 315 -3.35 26.06 -17.23
CA GLY A 315 -2.55 27.09 -17.89
C GLY A 315 -1.08 27.13 -17.51
N HIS A 316 -0.62 26.23 -16.64
CA HIS A 316 0.78 26.09 -16.23
C HIS A 316 1.29 24.67 -16.53
N ASP A 317 2.59 24.52 -16.73
CA ASP A 317 3.24 23.21 -16.77
C ASP A 317 3.38 22.67 -15.34
N ASN A 318 2.78 21.48 -15.09
CA ASN A 318 2.85 20.83 -13.77
C ASN A 318 4.29 20.57 -13.31
N ALA A 319 5.22 20.29 -14.24
CA ALA A 319 6.62 20.07 -13.89
C ALA A 319 7.33 21.38 -13.49
N GLU A 320 7.01 22.49 -14.15
CA GLU A 320 7.52 23.82 -13.77
C GLU A 320 6.99 24.23 -12.39
N VAL A 321 5.69 24.00 -12.10
CA VAL A 321 5.12 24.30 -10.79
C VAL A 321 5.79 23.45 -9.70
N ALA A 322 6.00 22.14 -9.94
CA ALA A 322 6.70 21.28 -8.99
C ALA A 322 8.15 21.73 -8.74
N TYR A 323 8.86 22.18 -9.76
CA TYR A 323 10.22 22.73 -9.65
C TYR A 323 10.24 24.04 -8.84
N GLU A 324 9.27 24.95 -9.07
CA GLU A 324 9.16 26.19 -8.30
C GLU A 324 8.78 25.94 -6.82
N LEU A 325 8.01 24.88 -6.52
CA LEU A 325 7.76 24.43 -5.15
C LEU A 325 9.04 23.91 -4.49
N ASP A 326 9.83 23.09 -5.20
CA ASP A 326 11.09 22.54 -4.68
C ASP A 326 12.10 23.65 -4.35
N LYS A 327 12.22 24.69 -5.20
CA LYS A 327 13.03 25.89 -4.90
C LYS A 327 12.64 26.60 -3.60
N ARG A 328 11.38 26.48 -3.20
CA ARG A 328 10.84 27.02 -1.95
C ARG A 328 10.96 26.02 -0.79
N GLY A 329 11.62 24.87 -1.03
CA GLY A 329 11.81 23.81 -0.05
C GLY A 329 10.58 22.92 0.18
N ILE A 330 9.59 22.93 -0.75
CA ILE A 330 8.37 22.12 -0.67
C ILE A 330 8.51 20.92 -1.60
N MET A 331 8.73 19.75 -1.02
CA MET A 331 8.98 18.50 -1.74
C MET A 331 7.65 17.83 -2.13
N THR A 332 7.40 17.75 -3.42
CA THR A 332 6.20 17.13 -4.02
C THR A 332 6.61 16.17 -5.12
N ARG A 333 5.64 15.49 -5.72
CA ARG A 333 5.90 14.62 -6.88
C ARG A 333 5.06 15.03 -8.09
N CYS A 334 5.70 15.16 -9.25
CA CYS A 334 5.02 15.44 -10.51
C CYS A 334 4.96 14.22 -11.43
N GLY A 335 3.94 14.14 -12.28
CA GLY A 335 3.79 13.17 -13.37
C GLY A 335 2.66 12.16 -13.19
N LEU A 336 2.85 10.94 -13.72
CA LEU A 336 1.80 9.90 -13.77
C LEU A 336 1.75 8.98 -12.54
N HIS A 337 2.57 9.20 -11.54
CA HIS A 337 2.58 8.48 -10.24
C HIS A 337 2.51 6.95 -10.36
N CYS A 338 3.06 6.38 -11.44
CA CYS A 338 3.01 4.95 -11.77
C CYS A 338 1.57 4.38 -11.89
N ALA A 339 0.60 5.20 -12.28
CA ALA A 339 -0.80 4.78 -12.43
C ALA A 339 -1.44 5.41 -13.70
N PRO A 340 -0.95 5.08 -14.90
CA PRO A 340 -1.44 5.70 -16.15
C PRO A 340 -2.93 5.46 -16.40
N SER A 341 -3.49 4.33 -15.93
CA SER A 341 -4.93 4.05 -16.02
C SER A 341 -5.75 5.03 -15.17
N ALA A 342 -5.30 5.32 -13.96
CA ALA A 342 -5.96 6.30 -13.09
C ALA A 342 -5.99 7.68 -13.75
N HIS A 343 -4.87 8.12 -14.34
CA HIS A 343 -4.82 9.41 -15.04
C HIS A 343 -5.74 9.46 -16.28
N LYS A 344 -5.92 8.33 -16.99
CA LYS A 344 -6.91 8.24 -18.09
C LYS A 344 -8.34 8.37 -17.56
N THR A 345 -8.67 7.68 -16.47
CA THR A 345 -9.99 7.75 -15.81
C THR A 345 -10.27 9.16 -15.30
N LEU A 346 -9.28 9.80 -14.67
CA LEU A 346 -9.41 11.14 -14.09
C LEU A 346 -9.28 12.28 -15.14
N GLY A 347 -8.94 11.97 -16.40
CA GLY A 347 -8.77 12.95 -17.47
C GLY A 347 -7.53 13.84 -17.31
N THR A 348 -6.46 13.33 -16.67
CA THR A 348 -5.18 14.02 -16.48
C THR A 348 -4.02 13.37 -17.26
N PHE A 349 -4.34 12.44 -18.15
CA PHE A 349 -3.36 11.83 -19.06
C PHE A 349 -3.25 12.70 -20.35
N PRO A 350 -2.06 12.90 -20.93
CA PRO A 350 -0.75 12.39 -20.54
C PRO A 350 0.06 13.27 -19.57
N GLN A 351 -0.38 14.49 -19.26
CA GLN A 351 0.37 15.48 -18.49
C GLN A 351 0.68 15.05 -17.05
N GLY A 352 -0.23 14.26 -16.44
CA GLY A 352 -0.15 13.94 -15.03
C GLY A 352 -0.60 15.09 -14.13
N THR A 353 -0.09 15.09 -12.91
CA THR A 353 -0.45 16.08 -11.87
C THR A 353 0.74 16.36 -10.98
N VAL A 354 0.70 17.45 -10.20
CA VAL A 354 1.53 17.61 -9.01
C VAL A 354 0.79 16.99 -7.84
N ARG A 355 1.40 16.01 -7.18
CA ARG A 355 0.82 15.31 -6.04
C ARG A 355 1.44 15.78 -4.74
N PHE A 356 0.58 16.16 -3.82
CA PHE A 356 0.89 16.44 -2.42
C PHE A 356 0.39 15.27 -1.60
N SER A 357 1.23 14.73 -0.73
CA SER A 357 0.85 13.61 0.15
C SER A 357 1.21 13.98 1.58
N ILE A 358 0.18 14.29 2.34
CA ILE A 358 0.26 14.66 3.75
C ILE A 358 0.47 13.39 4.59
N GLY A 359 1.28 13.47 5.62
CA GLY A 359 1.55 12.36 6.52
C GLY A 359 1.58 12.80 7.98
N TYR A 360 1.78 11.85 8.88
CA TYR A 360 1.65 12.02 10.34
C TYR A 360 2.54 13.13 10.93
N ALA A 361 3.68 13.43 10.30
CA ALA A 361 4.64 14.41 10.81
C ALA A 361 4.42 15.84 10.30
N ASN A 362 3.50 16.02 9.33
CA ASN A 362 3.16 17.35 8.84
C ASN A 362 2.36 18.13 9.86
N ALA A 363 2.52 19.45 9.84
CA ALA A 363 1.80 20.38 10.69
C ALA A 363 0.98 21.39 9.86
N GLU A 364 0.07 22.11 10.48
CA GLU A 364 -0.74 23.15 9.82
C GLU A 364 0.14 24.22 9.14
N CYS A 365 1.27 24.58 9.74
CA CYS A 365 2.21 25.54 9.13
C CYS A 365 2.84 25.02 7.82
N ASP A 366 3.04 23.70 7.67
CA ASP A 366 3.55 23.13 6.42
C ASP A 366 2.51 23.27 5.30
N VAL A 367 1.25 23.01 5.64
CA VAL A 367 0.11 23.13 4.71
C VAL A 367 -0.08 24.60 4.32
N ASP A 368 -0.04 25.53 5.26
CA ASP A 368 -0.19 26.97 5.00
C ASP A 368 0.94 27.51 4.13
N ALA A 369 2.16 27.06 4.35
CA ALA A 369 3.31 27.42 3.53
C ALA A 369 3.15 26.89 2.09
N ALA A 370 2.66 25.66 1.92
CA ALA A 370 2.40 25.09 0.60
C ALA A 370 1.30 25.85 -0.15
N ILE A 371 0.20 26.21 0.51
CA ILE A 371 -0.88 27.03 -0.05
C ILE A 371 -0.35 28.40 -0.46
N SER A 372 0.45 29.03 0.38
CA SER A 372 1.03 30.35 0.10
C SER A 372 1.95 30.33 -1.11
N ALA A 373 2.82 29.32 -1.19
CA ALA A 373 3.73 29.11 -2.32
C ALA A 373 2.95 28.87 -3.63
N ILE A 374 1.89 28.07 -3.61
CA ILE A 374 1.03 27.85 -4.79
C ILE A 374 0.40 29.18 -5.23
N LYS A 375 -0.14 29.97 -4.31
CA LYS A 375 -0.73 31.29 -4.62
C LYS A 375 0.27 32.26 -5.21
N GLU A 376 1.53 32.20 -4.81
CA GLU A 376 2.61 33.04 -5.38
C GLU A 376 3.01 32.59 -6.78
N ILE A 377 3.10 31.27 -7.03
CA ILE A 377 3.47 30.71 -8.34
C ILE A 377 2.40 31.01 -9.40
N LEU A 378 1.13 31.06 -9.02
CA LEU A 378 0.00 31.28 -9.93
C LEU A 378 -0.31 32.76 -10.19
N ARG A 379 0.43 33.71 -9.59
CA ARG A 379 0.33 35.18 -9.85
C ARG A 379 1.14 35.61 -11.05
#